data_4ded45f40b25e3575d0a7d1fa81aa225
#
_entry.id   4ded45f40b25e3575d0a7d1fa81aa225
#
_cell.length_a   1.000
_cell.length_b   1.000
_cell.length_c   1.000
_cell.angle_alpha   90.00
_cell.angle_beta   90.00
_cell.angle_gamma   90.00
#
_symmetry.space_group_name_H-M   'P 1'
#
loop_
_entity.id
_entity.type
_entity.pdbx_description
1 polymer ?
#
loop_
_entity_poly.entity_id
_entity_poly.type
_entity_poly.pdbx_seq_one_letter_code
_entity_poly.pdbx_strand_id
1 'polypeptide(L)'
;AKRQGKWEYGSRARGIRAAVILPIDDAADGRHVILVEQYRVPLGKACIELPAGLIGDDSEGEDPLVAAGRELEEETGYRAERLDNLGEFYSSPGMVSESFTLVRASGLTKTGEGGGVEGEGITPLRVALDELAEFIEAKRAGGYAIDVKLLILLGSDYLKLSA
;
A
#
# COMPACT_ATOMS: atom_id res chain seq x y z
N ALA A 1 14.38 -13.81 11.77
CA ALA A 1 15.36 -13.98 10.69
C ALA A 1 15.57 -15.48 10.42
N LYS A 2 15.87 -15.81 9.17
CA LYS A 2 16.26 -17.14 8.73
C LYS A 2 17.68 -17.11 8.21
N ARG A 3 18.34 -18.27 8.19
CA ARG A 3 19.71 -18.43 7.68
C ARG A 3 19.80 -19.64 6.76
N GLN A 4 20.46 -19.45 5.62
CA GLN A 4 20.80 -20.54 4.70
C GLN A 4 22.26 -20.38 4.24
N GLY A 5 23.14 -21.27 4.71
CA GLY A 5 24.58 -21.11 4.52
C GLY A 5 25.11 -19.84 5.18
N LYS A 6 25.66 -18.93 4.38
CA LYS A 6 26.15 -17.60 4.82
C LYS A 6 25.11 -16.49 4.72
N TRP A 7 23.95 -16.76 4.14
CA TRP A 7 22.88 -15.78 3.97
C TRP A 7 21.99 -15.70 5.19
N GLU A 8 21.76 -14.49 5.66
CA GLU A 8 20.73 -14.17 6.65
C GLU A 8 19.67 -13.28 5.99
N TYR A 9 18.40 -13.60 6.19
CA TYR A 9 17.29 -12.88 5.58
C TYR A 9 16.04 -12.86 6.46
N GLY A 10 15.21 -11.83 6.25
CA GLY A 10 13.88 -11.74 6.84
C GLY A 10 12.89 -12.68 6.15
N SER A 11 12.06 -13.35 6.93
CA SER A 11 10.96 -14.15 6.40
C SER A 11 9.83 -14.16 7.40
N ARG A 12 8.59 -14.00 6.90
CA ARG A 12 7.41 -14.17 7.73
C ARG A 12 7.19 -15.64 8.07
N ALA A 13 6.63 -15.89 9.23
CA ALA A 13 6.18 -17.23 9.60
C ALA A 13 4.97 -17.61 8.71
N ARG A 14 4.81 -18.90 8.44
CA ARG A 14 3.66 -19.48 7.73
C ARG A 14 3.46 -19.00 6.28
N GLY A 15 4.43 -18.34 5.65
CA GLY A 15 4.30 -17.90 4.25
C GLY A 15 3.25 -16.80 4.02
N ILE A 16 2.91 -16.03 5.05
CA ILE A 16 1.98 -14.90 4.98
C ILE A 16 2.50 -13.90 3.95
N ARG A 17 1.65 -13.51 3.01
CA ARG A 17 1.91 -12.50 1.98
C ARG A 17 1.17 -11.21 2.32
N ALA A 18 1.53 -10.12 1.64
CA ALA A 18 0.82 -8.85 1.75
C ALA A 18 0.00 -8.56 0.49
N ALA A 19 -1.12 -7.87 0.65
CA ALA A 19 -1.77 -7.14 -0.43
C ALA A 19 -1.38 -5.67 -0.32
N VAL A 20 -0.90 -5.08 -1.41
CA VAL A 20 -0.65 -3.64 -1.53
C VAL A 20 -1.68 -3.06 -2.48
N ILE A 21 -2.35 -2.02 -2.05
CA ILE A 21 -3.47 -1.45 -2.80
C ILE A 21 -3.03 -0.16 -3.49
N LEU A 22 -3.38 -0.04 -4.77
CA LEU A 22 -3.26 1.17 -5.58
C LEU A 22 -4.66 1.78 -5.76
N PRO A 23 -5.12 2.63 -4.82
CA PRO A 23 -6.48 3.15 -4.84
C PRO A 23 -6.52 4.46 -5.63
N ILE A 24 -7.13 4.42 -6.81
CA ILE A 24 -7.29 5.57 -7.70
C ILE A 24 -8.73 6.07 -7.62
N ASP A 25 -8.87 7.32 -7.22
CA ASP A 25 -10.14 8.05 -7.13
C ASP A 25 -10.27 8.97 -8.35
N ASP A 26 -11.13 8.59 -9.30
CA ASP A 26 -11.46 9.39 -10.47
C ASP A 26 -12.69 10.27 -10.13
N ALA A 27 -12.43 11.44 -9.56
CA ALA A 27 -13.47 12.38 -9.14
C ALA A 27 -13.60 13.56 -10.11
N ALA A 28 -14.65 14.35 -9.94
CA ALA A 28 -14.90 15.54 -10.78
C ALA A 28 -13.80 16.61 -10.67
N ASP A 29 -13.05 16.63 -9.56
CA ASP A 29 -11.90 17.51 -9.31
C ASP A 29 -10.57 16.92 -9.79
N GLY A 30 -10.59 15.82 -10.54
CA GLY A 30 -9.43 15.16 -11.11
C GLY A 30 -9.12 13.81 -10.48
N ARG A 31 -8.02 13.20 -10.94
CA ARG A 31 -7.55 11.90 -10.45
C ARG A 31 -6.69 12.05 -9.19
N HIS A 32 -7.03 11.27 -8.18
CA HIS A 32 -6.31 11.25 -6.92
C HIS A 32 -5.89 9.83 -6.57
N VAL A 33 -4.86 9.72 -5.74
CA VAL A 33 -4.50 8.46 -5.08
C VAL A 33 -4.78 8.60 -3.58
N ILE A 34 -5.25 7.52 -2.96
CA ILE A 34 -5.38 7.45 -1.51
C ILE A 34 -4.13 6.80 -0.95
N LEU A 35 -3.38 7.55 -0.17
CA LEU A 35 -2.17 7.12 0.52
C LEU A 35 -2.45 6.99 2.01
N VAL A 36 -1.52 6.40 2.73
CA VAL A 36 -1.52 6.37 4.19
C VAL A 36 -0.21 6.90 4.75
N GLU A 37 -0.32 7.58 5.88
CA GLU A 37 0.80 7.98 6.73
C GLU A 37 0.77 7.09 7.98
N GLN A 38 1.87 6.41 8.26
CA GLN A 38 1.99 5.54 9.42
C GLN A 38 3.39 5.62 10.03
N TYR A 39 3.49 5.62 11.36
CA TYR A 39 4.78 5.52 12.03
C TYR A 39 5.35 4.11 11.87
N ARG A 40 6.55 3.99 11.34
CA ARG A 40 7.25 2.71 11.17
C ARG A 40 8.39 2.57 12.18
N VAL A 41 8.17 1.71 13.18
CA VAL A 41 9.14 1.45 14.25
C VAL A 41 10.55 1.12 13.71
N PRO A 42 10.73 0.27 12.67
CA PRO A 42 12.07 -0.01 12.14
C PRO A 42 12.79 1.21 11.58
N LEU A 43 12.04 2.23 11.14
CA LEU A 43 12.60 3.46 10.58
C LEU A 43 12.73 4.58 11.62
N GLY A 44 12.04 4.46 12.76
CA GLY A 44 11.99 5.48 13.80
C GLY A 44 11.30 6.78 13.35
N LYS A 45 10.45 6.74 12.33
CA LYS A 45 9.74 7.91 11.77
C LYS A 45 8.47 7.52 11.02
N ALA A 46 7.63 8.52 10.74
CA ALA A 46 6.47 8.35 9.90
C ALA A 46 6.88 8.09 8.43
N CYS A 47 6.12 7.24 7.77
CA CYS A 47 6.31 6.84 6.38
C CYS A 47 5.03 7.11 5.58
N ILE A 48 5.20 7.56 4.34
CA ILE A 48 4.11 7.68 3.37
C ILE A 48 4.11 6.44 2.49
N GLU A 49 2.97 5.77 2.44
CA GLU A 49 2.84 4.43 1.83
C GLU A 49 1.54 4.29 1.04
N LEU A 50 1.49 3.28 0.18
CA LEU A 50 0.22 2.73 -0.30
C LEU A 50 -0.45 1.94 0.83
N PRO A 51 -1.80 1.94 0.94
CA PRO A 51 -2.50 1.06 1.87
C PRO A 51 -2.09 -0.40 1.64
N ALA A 52 -1.88 -1.15 2.71
CA ALA A 52 -1.42 -2.54 2.61
C ALA A 52 -1.74 -3.34 3.87
N GLY A 53 -2.18 -4.58 3.68
CA GLY A 53 -2.43 -5.49 4.78
C GLY A 53 -2.00 -6.91 4.51
N LEU A 54 -2.15 -7.78 5.49
CA LEU A 54 -1.75 -9.17 5.40
C LEU A 54 -2.85 -10.03 4.79
N ILE A 55 -2.46 -10.89 3.86
CA ILE A 55 -3.35 -11.91 3.30
C ILE A 55 -3.32 -13.12 4.21
N GLY A 56 -4.48 -13.57 4.68
CA GLY A 56 -4.60 -14.76 5.52
C GLY A 56 -4.38 -14.52 7.01
N ASP A 57 -4.40 -13.27 7.45
CA ASP A 57 -4.32 -12.95 8.88
C ASP A 57 -5.62 -13.33 9.60
N ASP A 58 -6.76 -13.09 8.97
CA ASP A 58 -8.09 -13.45 9.50
C ASP A 58 -8.51 -14.88 9.16
N SER A 59 -8.08 -15.41 8.01
CA SER A 59 -8.42 -16.76 7.57
C SER A 59 -7.37 -17.37 6.65
N GLU A 60 -7.02 -18.64 6.92
CA GLU A 60 -6.08 -19.39 6.06
C GLU A 60 -6.68 -19.56 4.66
N GLY A 61 -5.93 -19.13 3.62
CA GLY A 61 -6.37 -19.22 2.22
C GLY A 61 -7.22 -18.03 1.73
N GLU A 62 -7.24 -16.90 2.45
CA GLU A 62 -7.93 -15.68 2.04
C GLU A 62 -7.50 -15.26 0.62
N ASP A 63 -8.49 -14.88 -0.21
CA ASP A 63 -8.24 -14.33 -1.54
C ASP A 63 -7.56 -12.96 -1.42
N PRO A 64 -6.47 -12.69 -2.17
CA PRO A 64 -5.79 -11.39 -2.13
C PRO A 64 -6.69 -10.18 -2.41
N LEU A 65 -7.72 -10.34 -3.25
CA LEU A 65 -8.67 -9.25 -3.55
C LEU A 65 -9.61 -8.99 -2.37
N VAL A 66 -10.01 -10.03 -1.65
CA VAL A 66 -10.83 -9.90 -0.44
C VAL A 66 -10.04 -9.18 0.64
N ALA A 67 -8.80 -9.61 0.90
CA ALA A 67 -7.90 -8.95 1.84
C ALA A 67 -7.68 -7.47 1.46
N ALA A 68 -7.39 -7.20 0.19
CA ALA A 68 -7.18 -5.84 -0.30
C ALA A 68 -8.41 -4.93 -0.09
N GLY A 69 -9.61 -5.43 -0.36
CA GLY A 69 -10.86 -4.68 -0.15
C GLY A 69 -11.09 -4.35 1.31
N ARG A 70 -10.86 -5.30 2.21
CA ARG A 70 -10.97 -5.13 3.66
C ARG A 70 -9.98 -4.09 4.18
N GLU A 71 -8.69 -4.25 3.86
CA GLU A 71 -7.64 -3.33 4.30
C GLU A 71 -7.84 -1.91 3.76
N LEU A 72 -8.27 -1.77 2.49
CA LEU A 72 -8.59 -0.47 1.93
C LEU A 72 -9.65 0.26 2.77
N GLU A 73 -10.72 -0.44 3.13
CA GLU A 73 -11.80 0.16 3.92
C GLU A 73 -11.36 0.47 5.35
N GLU A 74 -10.65 -0.45 6.01
CA GLU A 74 -10.15 -0.28 7.38
C GLU A 74 -9.13 0.86 7.50
N GLU A 75 -8.12 0.88 6.64
CA GLU A 75 -7.06 1.88 6.71
C GLU A 75 -7.49 3.25 6.20
N THR A 76 -8.29 3.31 5.13
CA THR A 76 -8.57 4.56 4.42
C THR A 76 -10.00 5.07 4.52
N GLY A 77 -10.95 4.22 4.90
CA GLY A 77 -12.38 4.53 4.86
C GLY A 77 -12.97 4.58 3.46
N TYR A 78 -12.28 4.01 2.46
CA TYR A 78 -12.80 3.92 1.10
C TYR A 78 -13.13 2.47 0.74
N ARG A 79 -14.25 2.29 0.05
CA ARG A 79 -14.65 1.04 -0.59
C ARG A 79 -14.50 1.15 -2.10
N ALA A 80 -13.95 0.13 -2.73
CA ALA A 80 -13.81 0.05 -4.18
C ALA A 80 -14.97 -0.72 -4.81
N GLU A 81 -15.46 -0.25 -5.95
CA GLU A 81 -16.39 -0.99 -6.80
C GLU A 81 -15.66 -2.13 -7.54
N ARG A 82 -14.40 -1.90 -7.91
CA ARG A 82 -13.59 -2.84 -8.67
C ARG A 82 -12.18 -2.99 -8.08
N LEU A 83 -11.74 -4.25 -7.98
CA LEU A 83 -10.40 -4.65 -7.58
C LEU A 83 -9.77 -5.50 -8.67
N ASP A 84 -8.62 -5.08 -9.19
CA ASP A 84 -7.87 -5.80 -10.23
C ASP A 84 -6.54 -6.30 -9.65
N ASN A 85 -6.28 -7.60 -9.74
CA ASN A 85 -4.99 -8.19 -9.38
C ASN A 85 -3.96 -7.89 -10.47
N LEU A 86 -2.93 -7.10 -10.15
CA LEU A 86 -1.86 -6.72 -11.06
C LEU A 86 -0.63 -7.65 -10.98
N GLY A 87 -0.66 -8.64 -10.13
CA GLY A 87 0.39 -9.64 -9.99
C GLY A 87 1.19 -9.57 -8.70
N GLU A 88 2.15 -10.48 -8.58
CA GLU A 88 3.04 -10.62 -7.43
C GLU A 88 4.36 -9.90 -7.70
N PHE A 89 4.83 -9.17 -6.68
CA PHE A 89 6.07 -8.40 -6.73
C PHE A 89 6.88 -8.59 -5.43
N TYR A 90 8.18 -8.28 -5.50
CA TYR A 90 9.11 -8.38 -4.38
C TYR A 90 9.71 -7.03 -4.06
N SER A 91 9.69 -6.61 -2.79
CA SER A 91 10.21 -5.30 -2.38
C SER A 91 11.73 -5.27 -2.23
N SER A 92 12.32 -6.30 -1.66
CA SER A 92 13.74 -6.37 -1.32
C SER A 92 14.29 -7.80 -1.45
N PRO A 93 14.38 -8.37 -2.68
CA PRO A 93 14.66 -9.79 -2.89
C PRO A 93 16.04 -10.26 -2.40
N GLY A 94 16.96 -9.33 -2.13
CA GLY A 94 18.26 -9.66 -1.52
C GLY A 94 18.25 -9.70 0.01
N MET A 95 17.19 -9.25 0.68
CA MET A 95 17.13 -9.12 2.14
C MET A 95 15.97 -9.87 2.78
N VAL A 96 14.85 -9.97 2.07
CA VAL A 96 13.65 -10.62 2.57
C VAL A 96 13.07 -11.55 1.51
N SER A 97 12.37 -12.60 1.96
CA SER A 97 11.62 -13.51 1.08
C SER A 97 10.16 -13.09 0.91
N GLU A 98 9.81 -11.90 1.40
CA GLU A 98 8.45 -11.39 1.35
C GLU A 98 8.09 -10.90 -0.06
N SER A 99 6.96 -11.35 -0.56
CA SER A 99 6.31 -10.82 -1.74
C SER A 99 5.01 -10.11 -1.36
N PHE A 100 4.47 -9.34 -2.28
CA PHE A 100 3.15 -8.76 -2.15
C PHE A 100 2.38 -8.87 -3.47
N THR A 101 1.07 -8.98 -3.37
CA THR A 101 0.16 -8.85 -4.50
C THR A 101 -0.22 -7.38 -4.64
N LEU A 102 0.03 -6.78 -5.81
CA LEU A 102 -0.42 -5.43 -6.11
C LEU A 102 -1.85 -5.49 -6.64
N VAL A 103 -2.75 -4.73 -6.01
CA VAL A 103 -4.17 -4.68 -6.35
C VAL A 103 -4.57 -3.25 -6.67
N ARG A 104 -5.04 -2.99 -7.90
CA ARG A 104 -5.62 -1.70 -8.24
C ARG A 104 -7.07 -1.64 -7.76
N ALA A 105 -7.42 -0.58 -7.06
CA ALA A 105 -8.78 -0.29 -6.62
C ALA A 105 -9.32 0.92 -7.37
N SER A 106 -10.54 0.81 -7.92
CA SER A 106 -11.22 1.87 -8.67
C SER A 106 -12.71 1.92 -8.34
N GLY A 107 -13.38 3.01 -8.74
CA GLY A 107 -14.76 3.26 -8.34
C GLY A 107 -14.85 3.47 -6.82
N LEU A 108 -14.02 4.36 -6.28
CA LEU A 108 -13.91 4.56 -4.84
C LEU A 108 -15.09 5.35 -4.30
N THR A 109 -15.64 4.89 -3.20
CA THR A 109 -16.66 5.60 -2.42
C THR A 109 -16.19 5.70 -0.98
N LYS A 110 -16.20 6.92 -0.41
CA LYS A 110 -15.86 7.11 0.99
C LYS A 110 -16.99 6.61 1.89
N THR A 111 -16.68 5.66 2.77
CA THR A 111 -17.65 5.00 3.67
C THR A 111 -17.37 5.27 5.15
N GLY A 112 -16.18 5.80 5.47
CA GLY A 112 -15.77 6.09 6.84
C GLY A 112 -14.51 6.94 6.91
N GLU A 113 -13.97 7.10 8.11
CA GLU A 113 -12.77 7.92 8.34
C GLU A 113 -11.47 7.14 8.07
N GLY A 114 -11.52 5.81 8.10
CA GLY A 114 -10.32 4.97 8.07
C GLY A 114 -9.54 5.06 9.37
N GLY A 115 -8.23 4.85 9.28
CA GLY A 115 -7.32 4.95 10.41
C GLY A 115 -6.75 3.61 10.89
N GLY A 116 -7.18 2.51 10.28
CA GLY A 116 -6.79 1.16 10.66
C GLY A 116 -7.49 0.68 11.92
N VAL A 117 -7.03 -0.43 12.47
CA VAL A 117 -7.51 -0.93 13.75
C VAL A 117 -6.85 -0.21 14.93
N GLU A 118 -7.39 -0.39 16.14
CA GLU A 118 -6.89 0.27 17.35
C GLU A 118 -5.38 0.02 17.53
N GLY A 119 -4.62 1.12 17.65
CA GLY A 119 -3.17 1.10 17.86
C GLY A 119 -2.30 1.20 16.61
N GLU A 120 -2.86 1.16 15.41
CA GLU A 120 -2.06 1.30 14.17
C GLU A 120 -1.66 2.73 13.84
N GLY A 121 -2.46 3.72 14.24
CA GLY A 121 -2.12 5.14 14.07
C GLY A 121 -1.96 5.54 12.60
N ILE A 122 -2.84 5.06 11.74
CA ILE A 122 -2.84 5.34 10.29
C ILE A 122 -3.63 6.62 10.03
N THR A 123 -3.10 7.48 9.15
CA THR A 123 -3.79 8.67 8.65
C THR A 123 -3.95 8.56 7.14
N PRO A 124 -5.19 8.46 6.61
CA PRO A 124 -5.40 8.44 5.17
C PRO A 124 -5.19 9.85 4.56
N LEU A 125 -4.59 9.87 3.37
CA LEU A 125 -4.27 11.09 2.62
C LEU A 125 -4.81 10.95 1.20
N ARG A 126 -5.58 11.92 0.73
CA ARG A 126 -6.04 12.02 -0.66
C ARG A 126 -5.17 13.02 -1.40
N VAL A 127 -4.40 12.56 -2.39
CA VAL A 127 -3.40 13.35 -3.10
C VAL A 127 -3.69 13.36 -4.59
N ALA A 128 -3.74 14.55 -5.20
CA ALA A 128 -3.92 14.66 -6.64
C ALA A 128 -2.70 14.07 -7.38
N LEU A 129 -2.94 13.30 -8.43
CA LEU A 129 -1.86 12.60 -9.14
C LEU A 129 -0.91 13.56 -9.87
N ASP A 130 -1.39 14.70 -10.31
CA ASP A 130 -0.59 15.76 -10.93
C ASP A 130 0.29 16.54 -9.93
N GLU A 131 -0.07 16.51 -8.64
CA GLU A 131 0.69 17.14 -7.54
C GLU A 131 1.56 16.11 -6.76
N LEU A 132 1.49 14.83 -7.12
CA LEU A 132 2.10 13.75 -6.33
C LEU A 132 3.62 13.91 -6.18
N ALA A 133 4.32 14.30 -7.24
CA ALA A 133 5.77 14.47 -7.19
C ALA A 133 6.18 15.58 -6.19
N GLU A 134 5.47 16.70 -6.21
CA GLU A 134 5.71 17.82 -5.28
C GLU A 134 5.35 17.42 -3.84
N PHE A 135 4.24 16.70 -3.66
CA PHE A 135 3.83 16.15 -2.37
C PHE A 135 4.91 15.25 -1.77
N ILE A 136 5.45 14.30 -2.56
CA ILE A 136 6.52 13.40 -2.11
C ILE A 136 7.76 14.18 -1.69
N GLU A 137 8.19 15.15 -2.47
CA GLU A 137 9.38 15.96 -2.15
C GLU A 137 9.15 16.82 -0.89
N ALA A 138 7.98 17.40 -0.72
CA ALA A 138 7.63 18.14 0.49
C ALA A 138 7.64 17.25 1.74
N LYS A 139 7.11 16.04 1.67
CA LYS A 139 7.13 15.07 2.77
C LYS A 139 8.56 14.62 3.10
N ARG A 140 9.40 14.36 2.08
CA ARG A 140 10.83 14.04 2.28
C ARG A 140 11.57 15.19 2.97
N ALA A 141 11.39 16.42 2.52
CA ALA A 141 11.97 17.60 3.14
C ALA A 141 11.51 17.78 4.59
N GLY A 142 10.28 17.37 4.91
CA GLY A 142 9.72 17.35 6.26
C GLY A 142 10.21 16.19 7.14
N GLY A 143 11.11 15.34 6.65
CA GLY A 143 11.71 14.24 7.42
C GLY A 143 10.92 12.92 7.40
N TYR A 144 9.89 12.81 6.57
CA TYR A 144 9.14 11.56 6.38
C TYR A 144 9.93 10.55 5.55
N ALA A 145 9.75 9.28 5.84
CA ALA A 145 10.15 8.22 4.93
C ALA A 145 9.13 8.12 3.79
N ILE A 146 9.60 7.73 2.61
CA ILE A 146 8.77 7.45 1.44
C ILE A 146 8.98 6.00 1.04
N ASP A 147 7.89 5.25 1.00
CA ASP A 147 7.95 3.87 0.54
C ASP A 147 8.22 3.82 -0.97
N VAL A 148 9.14 2.97 -1.38
CA VAL A 148 9.57 2.86 -2.78
C VAL A 148 8.43 2.51 -3.74
N LYS A 149 7.39 1.84 -3.26
CA LYS A 149 6.20 1.48 -4.06
C LYS A 149 5.45 2.71 -4.59
N LEU A 150 5.59 3.88 -3.94
CA LEU A 150 5.02 5.13 -4.46
C LEU A 150 5.64 5.57 -5.80
N LEU A 151 6.87 5.15 -6.11
CA LEU A 151 7.50 5.46 -7.38
C LEU A 151 6.77 4.84 -8.58
N ILE A 152 5.98 3.78 -8.36
CA ILE A 152 5.10 3.20 -9.38
C ILE A 152 4.13 4.26 -9.93
N LEU A 153 3.62 5.12 -9.05
CA LEU A 153 2.67 6.18 -9.40
C LEU A 153 3.28 7.30 -10.26
N LEU A 154 4.61 7.46 -10.20
CA LEU A 154 5.34 8.42 -11.02
C LEU A 154 5.72 7.85 -12.38
N GLY A 155 5.58 6.53 -12.58
CA GLY A 155 5.85 5.84 -13.83
C GLY A 155 4.68 5.98 -14.80
N SER A 156 4.89 6.69 -15.93
CA SER A 156 3.84 6.98 -16.92
C SER A 156 3.13 5.74 -17.47
N ASP A 157 3.80 4.60 -17.51
CA ASP A 157 3.24 3.37 -18.10
C ASP A 157 2.25 2.66 -17.15
N TYR A 158 2.52 2.67 -15.86
CA TYR A 158 1.57 2.17 -14.85
C TYR A 158 0.31 3.04 -14.73
N LEU A 159 0.44 4.32 -15.00
CA LEU A 159 -0.71 5.24 -15.05
C LEU A 159 -1.54 5.06 -16.35
N LYS A 160 -0.91 4.61 -17.43
CA LYS A 160 -1.59 4.33 -18.72
C LYS A 160 -2.33 3.00 -18.76
N LEU A 161 -1.98 2.03 -17.91
CA LEU A 161 -2.70 0.75 -17.80
C LEU A 161 -4.15 0.89 -17.29
N SER A 162 -4.58 2.10 -17.02
CA SER A 162 -5.95 2.44 -16.59
C SER A 162 -6.85 2.94 -17.72
N ALA A 163 -6.44 2.76 -18.97
CA ALA A 163 -7.30 3.06 -20.12
C ALA A 163 -8.16 1.86 -20.51
#